data_f4641dcb8263600e0028ed5bcf1c860c
#
_entry.id   f4641dcb8263600e0028ed5bcf1c860c
#
_cell.length_a   1.000
_cell.length_b   1.000
_cell.length_c   1.000
_cell.angle_alpha   90.00
_cell.angle_beta   90.00
_cell.angle_gamma   90.00
#
_symmetry.space_group_name_H-M   'P 1'
#
loop_
_entity.id
_entity.type
_entity.pdbx_description
1 polymer ?
#
loop_
_entity_poly.entity_id
_entity_poly.type
_entity_poly.pdbx_seq_one_letter_code
_entity_poly.pdbx_strand_id
1 'polypeptide(L)'
;MTSAAAMPASDSQSSQFRYRDNPKVDQWICFWSIPVFYLLFGIVFVLFGRIMPPPTPTMSTTDIVAFMTAPGLPFAVTLLALTLGLYALNSGLMLYQMKRMEGVSPVLRYAYIAVLGVGGVPGCLFPGYMFALGAFRPEYEPHILVMLYDLGFLCFVGSLGCFIIQYVVFSIAVFLDRKGIFPKWLGYFSIWTLVTEIVAAPVFITQSGPFAWDGLLAFYQGTIIWVGWQTCVTVYLYKAIKSQPLAELDLPATESRLDSRN
;
A
#
# COMPACT_ATOMS: atom_id res chain seq x y z
N MET A 1 33.69 23.10 49.64
CA MET A 1 34.13 21.92 48.90
C MET A 1 32.94 20.97 48.78
N THR A 2 32.21 21.10 47.67
CA THR A 2 30.98 20.30 47.41
C THR A 2 31.31 19.38 46.24
N SER A 3 31.39 18.08 46.51
CA SER A 3 31.66 17.04 45.54
C SER A 3 30.45 16.89 44.60
N ALA A 4 30.64 17.12 43.29
CA ALA A 4 29.67 16.80 42.27
C ALA A 4 29.73 15.28 42.02
N ALA A 5 28.68 14.58 42.41
CA ALA A 5 28.49 13.18 42.07
C ALA A 5 28.23 13.05 40.56
N ALA A 6 29.09 12.30 39.87
CA ALA A 6 28.93 11.92 38.50
C ALA A 6 27.73 10.97 38.36
N MET A 7 26.71 11.33 37.56
CA MET A 7 25.62 10.43 37.17
C MET A 7 26.17 9.27 36.31
N PRO A 8 25.68 8.06 36.48
CA PRO A 8 26.15 6.92 35.69
C PRO A 8 25.64 7.00 34.25
N ALA A 9 26.55 6.87 33.30
CA ALA A 9 26.29 6.81 31.86
C ALA A 9 25.81 5.39 31.46
N SER A 10 24.58 5.00 31.84
CA SER A 10 24.10 3.63 31.59
C SER A 10 22.99 3.46 30.54
N ASP A 11 22.38 4.56 30.05
CA ASP A 11 21.25 4.40 29.15
C ASP A 11 21.53 4.61 27.64
N SER A 12 22.75 5.03 27.27
CA SER A 12 23.11 5.22 25.86
C SER A 12 23.59 3.93 25.15
N GLN A 13 23.93 2.89 25.87
CA GLN A 13 24.46 1.65 25.28
C GLN A 13 23.38 0.70 24.75
N SER A 14 22.17 0.74 25.28
CA SER A 14 21.12 -0.23 24.87
C SER A 14 20.50 0.04 23.50
N SER A 15 20.50 1.30 23.03
CA SER A 15 20.00 1.63 21.69
C SER A 15 21.03 1.41 20.57
N GLN A 16 22.32 1.43 20.89
CA GLN A 16 23.41 1.18 19.95
C GLN A 16 23.53 -0.30 19.53
N PHE A 17 23.08 -1.23 20.38
CA PHE A 17 23.23 -2.67 20.15
C PHE A 17 22.45 -3.20 18.94
N ARG A 18 21.31 -2.61 18.59
CA ARG A 18 20.38 -3.14 17.58
C ARG A 18 20.85 -2.93 16.14
N TYR A 19 21.40 -1.76 15.82
CA TYR A 19 21.93 -1.47 14.49
C TYR A 19 23.28 -2.13 14.23
N ARG A 20 24.07 -2.35 15.26
CA ARG A 20 25.36 -3.04 15.16
C ARG A 20 25.22 -4.49 14.73
N ASP A 21 24.18 -5.20 15.23
CA ASP A 21 23.97 -6.62 14.91
C ASP A 21 23.27 -6.82 13.56
N ASN A 22 22.40 -5.90 13.16
CA ASN A 22 21.73 -5.91 11.85
C ASN A 22 21.45 -4.48 11.34
N PRO A 23 22.37 -3.90 10.58
CA PRO A 23 22.26 -2.52 10.11
C PRO A 23 21.10 -2.28 9.12
N LYS A 24 20.39 -3.33 8.67
CA LYS A 24 19.23 -3.28 7.79
C LYS A 24 17.92 -3.68 8.49
N VAL A 25 17.90 -3.69 9.84
CA VAL A 25 16.74 -4.18 10.60
C VAL A 25 15.46 -3.39 10.30
N ASP A 26 15.56 -2.08 10.14
CA ASP A 26 14.47 -1.17 9.78
C ASP A 26 13.89 -1.50 8.40
N GLN A 27 14.74 -1.75 7.42
CA GLN A 27 14.32 -2.17 6.07
C GLN A 27 13.59 -3.52 6.11
N TRP A 28 14.08 -4.47 6.92
CA TRP A 28 13.42 -5.76 7.08
C TRP A 28 12.07 -5.65 7.79
N ILE A 29 11.95 -4.78 8.81
CA ILE A 29 10.65 -4.49 9.44
C ILE A 29 9.67 -3.93 8.40
N CYS A 30 10.09 -2.93 7.63
CA CYS A 30 9.27 -2.36 6.56
C CYS A 30 8.95 -3.38 5.46
N PHE A 31 9.87 -4.27 5.12
CA PHE A 31 9.64 -5.33 4.14
C PHE A 31 8.57 -6.32 4.62
N TRP A 32 8.71 -6.85 5.83
CA TRP A 32 7.76 -7.84 6.36
C TRP A 32 6.36 -7.26 6.64
N SER A 33 6.23 -5.93 6.72
CA SER A 33 4.90 -5.30 6.78
C SER A 33 4.06 -5.57 5.52
N ILE A 34 4.69 -5.84 4.36
CA ILE A 34 4.01 -6.11 3.08
C ILE A 34 3.18 -7.40 3.15
N PRO A 35 3.78 -8.59 3.37
CA PRO A 35 3.02 -9.83 3.43
C PRO A 35 2.01 -9.83 4.58
N VAL A 36 2.33 -9.20 5.72
CA VAL A 36 1.39 -9.05 6.84
C VAL A 36 0.18 -8.21 6.43
N PHE A 37 0.41 -7.07 5.77
CA PHE A 37 -0.68 -6.23 5.27
C PHE A 37 -1.59 -6.99 4.31
N TYR A 38 -1.04 -7.67 3.29
CA TYR A 38 -1.86 -8.39 2.31
C TYR A 38 -2.58 -9.61 2.90
N LEU A 39 -1.99 -10.28 3.88
CA LEU A 39 -2.67 -11.34 4.63
C LEU A 39 -3.90 -10.78 5.37
N LEU A 40 -3.71 -9.69 6.11
CA LEU A 40 -4.80 -9.03 6.84
C LEU A 40 -5.84 -8.43 5.88
N PHE A 41 -5.41 -7.84 4.78
CA PHE A 41 -6.29 -7.33 3.73
C PHE A 41 -7.16 -8.46 3.14
N GLY A 42 -6.59 -9.62 2.82
CA GLY A 42 -7.36 -10.78 2.37
C GLY A 42 -8.37 -11.25 3.41
N ILE A 43 -7.98 -11.33 4.69
CA ILE A 43 -8.88 -11.69 5.78
C ILE A 43 -10.05 -10.68 5.89
N VAL A 44 -9.74 -9.39 5.86
CA VAL A 44 -10.73 -8.32 5.97
C VAL A 44 -11.72 -8.33 4.80
N PHE A 45 -11.19 -8.29 3.57
CA PHE A 45 -12.01 -8.06 2.39
C PHE A 45 -12.71 -9.33 1.88
N VAL A 46 -12.12 -10.50 2.07
CA VAL A 46 -12.69 -11.75 1.57
C VAL A 46 -13.53 -12.44 2.63
N LEU A 47 -12.97 -12.68 3.83
CA LEU A 47 -13.63 -13.52 4.81
C LEU A 47 -14.71 -12.79 5.62
N PHE A 48 -14.39 -11.63 6.16
CA PHE A 48 -15.31 -10.89 7.04
C PHE A 48 -16.16 -9.88 6.31
N GLY A 49 -15.57 -9.07 5.45
CA GLY A 49 -16.27 -8.01 4.73
C GLY A 49 -17.08 -8.50 3.54
N ARG A 50 -16.67 -9.62 2.94
CA ARG A 50 -17.25 -10.14 1.67
C ARG A 50 -17.28 -9.06 0.56
N ILE A 51 -16.28 -8.19 0.60
CA ILE A 51 -16.12 -7.07 -0.34
C ILE A 51 -15.38 -7.54 -1.60
N MET A 52 -14.57 -8.59 -1.49
CA MET A 52 -13.85 -9.20 -2.60
C MET A 52 -14.18 -10.70 -2.72
N PRO A 53 -14.58 -11.18 -3.93
CA PRO A 53 -14.87 -10.36 -5.11
C PRO A 53 -16.04 -9.40 -4.86
N PRO A 54 -16.08 -8.22 -5.52
CA PRO A 54 -17.15 -7.26 -5.30
C PRO A 54 -18.49 -7.83 -5.72
N PRO A 55 -19.54 -7.65 -4.88
CA PRO A 55 -20.89 -8.02 -5.28
C PRO A 55 -21.38 -7.11 -6.42
N THR A 56 -22.36 -7.61 -7.17
CA THR A 56 -22.82 -6.96 -8.40
C THR A 56 -23.51 -5.61 -8.15
N PRO A 57 -23.34 -4.60 -9.02
CA PRO A 57 -24.08 -3.33 -8.93
C PRO A 57 -25.59 -3.51 -9.15
N THR A 58 -26.01 -4.62 -9.76
CA THR A 58 -27.43 -4.91 -10.04
C THR A 58 -28.13 -5.69 -8.93
N MET A 59 -27.53 -5.79 -7.73
CA MET A 59 -28.18 -6.40 -6.56
C MET A 59 -29.51 -5.72 -6.23
N SER A 60 -30.46 -6.53 -5.73
CA SER A 60 -31.71 -5.97 -5.22
C SER A 60 -31.46 -5.08 -3.98
N THR A 61 -32.33 -4.08 -3.76
CA THR A 61 -32.26 -3.24 -2.57
C THR A 61 -32.25 -4.06 -1.27
N THR A 62 -33.01 -5.14 -1.22
CA THR A 62 -33.07 -6.04 -0.04
C THR A 62 -31.71 -6.71 0.21
N ASP A 63 -31.04 -7.19 -0.84
CA ASP A 63 -29.74 -7.84 -0.72
C ASP A 63 -28.64 -6.85 -0.36
N ILE A 64 -28.71 -5.62 -0.89
CA ILE A 64 -27.78 -4.53 -0.52
C ILE A 64 -27.94 -4.19 0.97
N VAL A 65 -29.17 -4.07 1.46
CA VAL A 65 -29.42 -3.82 2.89
C VAL A 65 -28.85 -4.96 3.74
N ALA A 66 -29.07 -6.20 3.33
CA ALA A 66 -28.53 -7.36 4.03
C ALA A 66 -26.99 -7.39 4.03
N PHE A 67 -26.35 -7.00 2.92
CA PHE A 67 -24.91 -6.84 2.85
C PHE A 67 -24.39 -5.73 3.77
N MET A 68 -24.99 -4.51 3.70
CA MET A 68 -24.55 -3.34 4.45
C MET A 68 -24.76 -3.47 5.97
N THR A 69 -25.67 -4.34 6.40
CA THR A 69 -25.98 -4.60 7.81
C THR A 69 -25.38 -5.92 8.32
N ALA A 70 -24.58 -6.60 7.51
CA ALA A 70 -23.97 -7.88 7.87
C ALA A 70 -23.04 -7.74 9.10
N PRO A 71 -23.11 -8.64 10.09
CA PRO A 71 -22.38 -8.53 11.36
C PRO A 71 -20.84 -8.60 11.19
N GLY A 72 -20.33 -9.17 10.11
CA GLY A 72 -18.90 -9.24 9.81
C GLY A 72 -18.33 -7.93 9.29
N LEU A 73 -19.14 -7.05 8.75
CA LEU A 73 -18.70 -5.81 8.10
C LEU A 73 -18.07 -4.81 9.10
N PRO A 74 -18.65 -4.51 10.27
CA PRO A 74 -18.02 -3.66 11.29
C PRO A 74 -16.66 -4.17 11.74
N PHE A 75 -16.52 -5.48 11.92
CA PHE A 75 -15.25 -6.09 12.29
C PHE A 75 -14.20 -5.92 11.16
N ALA A 76 -14.59 -6.18 9.92
CA ALA A 76 -13.74 -5.99 8.75
C ALA A 76 -13.22 -4.54 8.65
N VAL A 77 -14.10 -3.55 8.78
CA VAL A 77 -13.73 -2.13 8.71
C VAL A 77 -12.84 -1.72 9.88
N THR A 78 -13.11 -2.20 11.10
CA THR A 78 -12.26 -1.96 12.28
C THR A 78 -10.84 -2.49 12.03
N LEU A 79 -10.71 -3.71 11.55
CA LEU A 79 -9.40 -4.30 11.27
C LEU A 79 -8.67 -3.57 10.15
N LEU A 80 -9.39 -3.14 9.11
CA LEU A 80 -8.83 -2.30 8.05
C LEU A 80 -8.28 -0.98 8.62
N ALA A 81 -9.04 -0.28 9.44
CA ALA A 81 -8.62 0.99 10.04
C ALA A 81 -7.34 0.83 10.88
N LEU A 82 -7.18 -0.29 11.60
CA LEU A 82 -6.00 -0.58 12.40
C LEU A 82 -4.77 -0.96 11.56
N THR A 83 -4.95 -1.57 10.40
CA THR A 83 -3.85 -2.20 9.65
C THR A 83 -3.41 -1.42 8.41
N LEU A 84 -4.20 -0.47 7.93
CA LEU A 84 -3.90 0.28 6.71
C LEU A 84 -2.56 1.02 6.78
N GLY A 85 -2.14 1.47 7.96
CA GLY A 85 -0.84 2.11 8.18
C GLY A 85 0.37 1.23 7.82
N LEU A 86 0.22 -0.10 7.81
CA LEU A 86 1.29 -1.01 7.39
C LEU A 86 1.70 -0.79 5.92
N TYR A 87 0.78 -0.33 5.08
CA TYR A 87 1.08 0.00 3.69
C TYR A 87 2.03 1.20 3.56
N ALA A 88 1.99 2.14 4.50
CA ALA A 88 2.91 3.27 4.52
C ALA A 88 4.37 2.85 4.76
N LEU A 89 4.60 1.80 5.56
CA LEU A 89 5.94 1.25 5.77
C LEU A 89 6.54 0.71 4.48
N ASN A 90 5.74 0.00 3.68
CA ASN A 90 6.16 -0.45 2.34
C ASN A 90 6.53 0.73 1.44
N SER A 91 5.68 1.75 1.40
CA SER A 91 5.92 2.95 0.60
C SER A 91 7.21 3.67 0.99
N GLY A 92 7.49 3.76 2.29
CA GLY A 92 8.74 4.29 2.84
C GLY A 92 9.97 3.47 2.41
N LEU A 93 9.87 2.15 2.46
CA LEU A 93 10.94 1.25 1.99
C LEU A 93 11.18 1.41 0.49
N MET A 94 10.13 1.51 -0.32
CA MET A 94 10.26 1.75 -1.75
C MET A 94 10.99 3.07 -2.03
N LEU A 95 10.58 4.15 -1.36
CA LEU A 95 11.24 5.46 -1.47
C LEU A 95 12.73 5.38 -1.11
N TYR A 96 13.05 4.66 -0.05
CA TYR A 96 14.43 4.46 0.38
C TYR A 96 15.26 3.71 -0.67
N GLN A 97 14.70 2.64 -1.26
CA GLN A 97 15.39 1.93 -2.34
C GLN A 97 15.49 2.77 -3.63
N MET A 98 14.49 3.59 -3.94
CA MET A 98 14.55 4.54 -5.07
C MET A 98 15.61 5.64 -4.85
N LYS A 99 16.01 5.96 -3.61
CA LYS A 99 17.12 6.87 -3.33
C LYS A 99 18.46 6.34 -3.86
N ARG A 100 18.60 5.04 -3.96
CA ARG A 100 19.81 4.37 -4.49
C ARG A 100 19.88 4.34 -6.01
N MET A 101 18.78 4.66 -6.70
CA MET A 101 18.73 4.72 -8.15
C MET A 101 19.57 5.88 -8.68
N GLU A 102 20.48 5.60 -9.59
CA GLU A 102 21.33 6.60 -10.21
C GLU A 102 20.63 7.24 -11.43
N GLY A 103 20.59 8.56 -11.48
CA GLY A 103 19.91 9.30 -12.54
C GLY A 103 18.44 9.63 -12.26
N VAL A 104 17.89 9.17 -11.14
CA VAL A 104 16.52 9.46 -10.72
C VAL A 104 16.49 10.66 -9.81
N SER A 105 15.74 11.71 -10.19
CA SER A 105 15.64 12.94 -9.42
C SER A 105 14.87 12.73 -8.10
N PRO A 106 15.14 13.55 -7.06
CA PRO A 106 14.33 13.54 -5.84
C PRO A 106 12.84 13.81 -6.09
N VAL A 107 12.50 14.60 -7.11
CA VAL A 107 11.12 14.94 -7.47
C VAL A 107 10.32 13.69 -7.82
N LEU A 108 10.87 12.78 -8.65
CA LEU A 108 10.19 11.52 -8.99
C LEU A 108 9.98 10.63 -7.75
N ARG A 109 10.94 10.61 -6.85
CA ARG A 109 10.82 9.85 -5.59
C ARG A 109 9.72 10.40 -4.70
N TYR A 110 9.65 11.71 -4.53
CA TYR A 110 8.59 12.35 -3.75
C TYR A 110 7.23 12.24 -4.44
N ALA A 111 7.18 12.34 -5.77
CA ALA A 111 5.96 12.11 -6.54
C ALA A 111 5.42 10.69 -6.31
N TYR A 112 6.27 9.67 -6.30
CA TYR A 112 5.86 8.28 -6.05
C TYR A 112 5.16 8.13 -4.69
N ILE A 113 5.75 8.67 -3.61
CA ILE A 113 5.14 8.55 -2.28
C ILE A 113 3.91 9.44 -2.11
N ALA A 114 3.89 10.62 -2.72
CA ALA A 114 2.74 11.51 -2.68
C ALA A 114 1.51 10.86 -3.36
N VAL A 115 1.72 10.24 -4.51
CA VAL A 115 0.65 9.53 -5.24
C VAL A 115 0.10 8.36 -4.44
N LEU A 116 0.96 7.59 -3.77
CA LEU A 116 0.52 6.50 -2.88
C LEU A 116 -0.30 7.02 -1.70
N GLY A 117 0.11 8.14 -1.10
CA GLY A 117 -0.64 8.78 -0.02
C GLY A 117 -2.02 9.27 -0.47
N VAL A 118 -2.13 9.85 -1.66
CA VAL A 118 -3.40 10.31 -2.24
C VAL A 118 -4.26 9.15 -2.72
N GLY A 119 -3.64 8.10 -3.30
CA GLY A 119 -4.36 6.95 -3.87
C GLY A 119 -4.83 5.93 -2.85
N GLY A 120 -4.01 5.62 -1.86
CA GLY A 120 -4.35 4.63 -0.84
C GLY A 120 -5.52 5.06 0.05
N VAL A 121 -5.65 6.36 0.31
CA VAL A 121 -6.74 6.90 1.13
C VAL A 121 -8.09 6.78 0.43
N PRO A 122 -8.31 7.29 -0.79
CA PRO A 122 -9.61 7.14 -1.45
C PRO A 122 -9.97 5.68 -1.74
N GLY A 123 -9.02 4.89 -2.23
CA GLY A 123 -9.26 3.52 -2.67
C GLY A 123 -9.57 2.52 -1.56
N CYS A 124 -9.11 2.76 -0.34
CA CYS A 124 -9.29 1.82 0.78
C CYS A 124 -10.07 2.42 1.95
N LEU A 125 -9.79 3.66 2.35
CA LEU A 125 -10.43 4.27 3.51
C LEU A 125 -11.87 4.70 3.23
N PHE A 126 -12.14 5.38 2.13
CA PHE A 126 -13.49 5.84 1.84
C PHE A 126 -14.49 4.71 1.68
N PRO A 127 -14.21 3.63 0.92
CA PRO A 127 -15.08 2.45 0.94
C PRO A 127 -15.31 1.92 2.35
N GLY A 128 -14.26 1.81 3.14
CA GLY A 128 -14.35 1.40 4.54
C GLY A 128 -15.30 2.28 5.35
N TYR A 129 -15.23 3.61 5.20
CA TYR A 129 -16.13 4.52 5.90
C TYR A 129 -17.57 4.42 5.43
N MET A 130 -17.83 4.24 4.12
CA MET A 130 -19.18 4.05 3.59
C MET A 130 -19.81 2.77 4.14
N PHE A 131 -19.07 1.67 4.13
CA PHE A 131 -19.53 0.40 4.68
C PHE A 131 -19.68 0.46 6.21
N ALA A 132 -18.76 1.13 6.92
CA ALA A 132 -18.86 1.34 8.36
C ALA A 132 -20.11 2.14 8.72
N LEU A 133 -20.43 3.20 7.97
CA LEU A 133 -21.59 4.03 8.26
C LEU A 133 -22.90 3.26 8.07
N GLY A 134 -23.00 2.42 7.01
CA GLY A 134 -24.16 1.55 6.81
C GLY A 134 -24.34 0.53 7.94
N ALA A 135 -23.25 -0.09 8.39
CA ALA A 135 -23.28 -1.04 9.49
C ALA A 135 -23.51 -0.38 10.87
N PHE A 136 -23.02 0.86 11.06
CA PHE A 136 -23.21 1.64 12.29
C PHE A 136 -24.64 2.16 12.45
N ARG A 137 -25.34 2.42 11.35
CA ARG A 137 -26.69 2.93 11.30
C ARG A 137 -27.61 2.01 10.48
N PRO A 138 -27.87 0.77 10.94
CA PRO A 138 -28.68 -0.20 10.20
C PRO A 138 -30.15 0.25 10.05
N GLU A 139 -30.59 1.24 10.82
CA GLU A 139 -31.91 1.86 10.74
C GLU A 139 -32.05 2.88 9.60
N TYR A 140 -31.01 3.20 8.86
CA TYR A 140 -31.11 4.08 7.69
C TYR A 140 -32.07 3.52 6.65
N GLU A 141 -32.78 4.43 6.02
CA GLU A 141 -33.67 4.05 4.91
C GLU A 141 -32.92 3.29 3.82
N PRO A 142 -33.53 2.27 3.20
CA PRO A 142 -32.87 1.39 2.24
C PRO A 142 -32.13 2.13 1.12
N HIS A 143 -32.67 3.24 0.60
CA HIS A 143 -32.03 3.99 -0.49
C HIS A 143 -30.74 4.71 -0.04
N ILE A 144 -30.60 5.06 1.25
CA ILE A 144 -29.36 5.61 1.78
C ILE A 144 -28.29 4.52 1.82
N LEU A 145 -28.65 3.31 2.25
CA LEU A 145 -27.73 2.16 2.24
C LEU A 145 -27.28 1.78 0.83
N VAL A 146 -28.19 1.86 -0.15
CA VAL A 146 -27.85 1.67 -1.57
C VAL A 146 -26.86 2.74 -2.04
N MET A 147 -27.10 4.01 -1.73
CA MET A 147 -26.15 5.09 -2.09
C MET A 147 -24.78 4.89 -1.47
N LEU A 148 -24.70 4.48 -0.19
CA LEU A 148 -23.44 4.19 0.49
C LEU A 148 -22.73 2.97 -0.12
N TYR A 149 -23.47 1.96 -0.54
CA TYR A 149 -22.98 0.77 -1.23
C TYR A 149 -22.35 1.14 -2.58
N ASP A 150 -23.10 1.88 -3.41
CA ASP A 150 -22.63 2.33 -4.72
C ASP A 150 -21.38 3.20 -4.59
N LEU A 151 -21.41 4.19 -3.70
CA LEU A 151 -20.29 5.09 -3.46
C LEU A 151 -19.06 4.31 -2.95
N GLY A 152 -19.27 3.35 -2.05
CA GLY A 152 -18.21 2.49 -1.55
C GLY A 152 -17.52 1.71 -2.68
N PHE A 153 -18.26 1.03 -3.54
CA PHE A 153 -17.67 0.26 -4.64
C PHE A 153 -17.10 1.13 -5.76
N LEU A 154 -17.73 2.26 -6.09
CA LEU A 154 -17.17 3.22 -7.04
C LEU A 154 -15.86 3.84 -6.54
N CYS A 155 -15.73 4.11 -5.24
CA CYS A 155 -14.44 4.53 -4.67
C CYS A 155 -13.42 3.40 -4.67
N PHE A 156 -13.83 2.17 -4.34
CA PHE A 156 -12.93 1.03 -4.22
C PHE A 156 -12.33 0.61 -5.56
N VAL A 157 -13.16 0.45 -6.59
CA VAL A 157 -12.72 0.03 -7.93
C VAL A 157 -12.33 1.22 -8.79
N GLY A 158 -12.91 2.39 -8.55
CA GLY A 158 -12.74 3.59 -9.37
C GLY A 158 -11.55 4.49 -8.99
N SER A 159 -10.73 4.16 -7.98
CA SER A 159 -9.55 4.96 -7.60
C SER A 159 -8.37 4.85 -8.59
N LEU A 160 -8.67 4.81 -9.88
CA LEU A 160 -7.74 4.50 -10.96
C LEU A 160 -6.62 5.52 -11.14
N GLY A 161 -6.94 6.81 -11.06
CA GLY A 161 -6.01 7.89 -11.41
C GLY A 161 -4.72 7.90 -10.59
N CYS A 162 -4.82 7.56 -9.30
CA CYS A 162 -3.66 7.50 -8.42
C CYS A 162 -2.75 6.32 -8.77
N PHE A 163 -3.32 5.15 -9.04
CA PHE A 163 -2.55 3.98 -9.45
C PHE A 163 -1.90 4.18 -10.82
N ILE A 164 -2.62 4.76 -11.78
CA ILE A 164 -2.10 5.13 -13.10
C ILE A 164 -0.81 5.96 -12.95
N ILE A 165 -0.84 7.03 -12.17
CA ILE A 165 0.32 7.91 -11.99
C ILE A 165 1.44 7.22 -11.22
N GLN A 166 1.11 6.36 -10.25
CA GLN A 166 2.11 5.55 -9.55
C GLN A 166 2.92 4.69 -10.53
N TYR A 167 2.24 3.98 -11.45
CA TYR A 167 2.91 3.15 -12.45
C TYR A 167 3.74 3.97 -13.43
N VAL A 168 3.27 5.14 -13.84
CA VAL A 168 4.02 6.07 -14.69
C VAL A 168 5.31 6.49 -13.99
N VAL A 169 5.23 6.99 -12.77
CA VAL A 169 6.39 7.47 -12.01
C VAL A 169 7.39 6.35 -11.75
N PHE A 170 6.90 5.16 -11.38
CA PHE A 170 7.76 4.00 -11.17
C PHE A 170 8.46 3.55 -12.45
N SER A 171 7.74 3.48 -13.58
CA SER A 171 8.30 3.13 -14.88
C SER A 171 9.41 4.09 -15.30
N ILE A 172 9.15 5.41 -15.20
CA ILE A 172 10.14 6.44 -15.50
C ILE A 172 11.37 6.26 -14.61
N ALA A 173 11.20 6.05 -13.30
CA ALA A 173 12.32 5.86 -12.39
C ALA A 173 13.14 4.62 -12.76
N VAL A 174 12.50 3.48 -13.07
CA VAL A 174 13.16 2.24 -13.49
C VAL A 174 13.92 2.44 -14.81
N PHE A 175 13.36 3.17 -15.78
CA PHE A 175 14.03 3.42 -17.06
C PHE A 175 15.20 4.39 -16.94
N LEU A 176 15.14 5.37 -16.08
CA LEU A 176 16.23 6.32 -15.82
C LEU A 176 17.34 5.73 -14.95
N ASP A 177 17.04 4.73 -14.13
CA ASP A 177 18.02 4.14 -13.21
C ASP A 177 19.18 3.47 -13.96
N ARG A 178 20.38 4.02 -13.80
CA ARG A 178 21.62 3.49 -14.38
C ARG A 178 22.23 2.37 -13.54
N LYS A 179 21.93 2.34 -12.24
CA LYS A 179 22.44 1.36 -11.29
C LYS A 179 21.73 0.00 -11.39
N GLY A 180 20.48 -0.01 -11.88
CA GLY A 180 19.71 -1.23 -12.09
C GLY A 180 19.19 -1.84 -10.79
N ILE A 181 18.74 -1.02 -9.82
CA ILE A 181 18.13 -1.49 -8.58
C ILE A 181 16.91 -2.38 -8.87
N PHE A 182 16.11 -1.98 -9.86
CA PHE A 182 15.04 -2.79 -10.43
C PHE A 182 15.34 -3.09 -11.91
N PRO A 183 14.99 -4.29 -12.40
CA PRO A 183 15.23 -4.63 -13.81
C PRO A 183 14.32 -3.81 -14.74
N LYS A 184 14.80 -3.47 -15.92
CA LYS A 184 14.07 -2.65 -16.90
C LYS A 184 12.71 -3.25 -17.30
N TRP A 185 12.61 -4.59 -17.39
CA TRP A 185 11.34 -5.24 -17.71
C TRP A 185 10.21 -4.94 -16.70
N LEU A 186 10.55 -4.65 -15.44
CA LEU A 186 9.55 -4.28 -14.42
C LEU A 186 8.92 -2.91 -14.73
N GLY A 187 9.67 -2.00 -15.36
CA GLY A 187 9.12 -0.76 -15.91
C GLY A 187 8.10 -1.02 -17.01
N TYR A 188 8.38 -1.94 -17.95
CA TYR A 188 7.41 -2.34 -18.98
C TYR A 188 6.18 -3.04 -18.38
N PHE A 189 6.37 -3.86 -17.36
CA PHE A 189 5.26 -4.48 -16.63
C PHE A 189 4.38 -3.42 -15.95
N SER A 190 4.98 -2.37 -15.40
CA SER A 190 4.21 -1.23 -14.83
C SER A 190 3.39 -0.50 -15.90
N ILE A 191 3.92 -0.33 -17.11
CA ILE A 191 3.13 0.21 -18.24
C ILE A 191 1.97 -0.71 -18.60
N TRP A 192 2.18 -2.02 -18.58
CA TRP A 192 1.09 -2.98 -18.81
C TRP A 192 -0.01 -2.85 -17.74
N THR A 193 0.37 -2.75 -16.47
CA THR A 193 -0.57 -2.54 -15.37
C THR A 193 -1.32 -1.21 -15.51
N LEU A 194 -0.63 -0.15 -15.92
CA LEU A 194 -1.25 1.14 -16.26
C LEU A 194 -2.36 1.00 -17.33
N VAL A 195 -2.10 0.20 -18.39
CA VAL A 195 -3.09 0.00 -19.47
C VAL A 195 -4.36 -0.67 -18.93
N THR A 196 -4.22 -1.62 -18.00
CA THR A 196 -5.39 -2.27 -17.40
C THR A 196 -6.26 -1.31 -16.59
N GLU A 197 -5.64 -0.35 -15.89
CA GLU A 197 -6.38 0.70 -15.17
C GLU A 197 -7.15 1.62 -16.13
N ILE A 198 -6.55 1.99 -17.26
CA ILE A 198 -7.24 2.79 -18.28
C ILE A 198 -8.43 2.03 -18.88
N VAL A 199 -8.27 0.73 -19.14
CA VAL A 199 -9.36 -0.13 -19.64
C VAL A 199 -10.50 -0.25 -18.64
N ALA A 200 -10.23 -0.15 -17.34
CA ALA A 200 -11.24 -0.18 -16.29
C ALA A 200 -12.05 1.13 -16.15
N ALA A 201 -11.64 2.24 -16.78
CA ALA A 201 -12.26 3.55 -16.62
C ALA A 201 -13.78 3.61 -16.88
N PRO A 202 -14.40 2.79 -17.78
CA PRO A 202 -15.86 2.79 -17.95
C PRO A 202 -16.66 2.33 -16.71
N VAL A 203 -16.03 1.90 -15.63
CA VAL A 203 -16.67 1.49 -14.37
C VAL A 203 -17.68 2.53 -13.83
N PHE A 204 -17.45 3.81 -14.06
CA PHE A 204 -18.31 4.89 -13.58
C PHE A 204 -19.63 5.06 -14.37
N ILE A 205 -19.73 4.43 -15.53
CA ILE A 205 -20.88 4.57 -16.42
C ILE A 205 -21.53 3.24 -16.78
N THR A 206 -21.02 2.11 -16.23
CA THR A 206 -21.47 0.77 -16.61
C THR A 206 -21.89 -0.01 -15.37
N GLN A 207 -23.16 -0.38 -15.31
CA GLN A 207 -23.72 -1.15 -14.19
C GLN A 207 -23.78 -2.66 -14.43
N SER A 208 -23.40 -3.14 -15.62
CA SER A 208 -23.43 -4.57 -15.95
C SER A 208 -22.41 -4.92 -17.02
N GLY A 209 -22.04 -6.20 -17.08
CA GLY A 209 -21.10 -6.70 -18.07
C GLY A 209 -19.63 -6.49 -17.69
N PRO A 210 -18.69 -6.58 -18.65
CA PRO A 210 -17.27 -6.69 -18.34
C PRO A 210 -16.64 -5.41 -17.71
N PHE A 211 -17.28 -4.26 -17.86
CA PHE A 211 -16.81 -2.98 -17.33
C PHE A 211 -17.52 -2.55 -16.04
N ALA A 212 -18.51 -3.29 -15.54
CA ALA A 212 -19.07 -3.04 -14.22
C ALA A 212 -18.01 -3.29 -13.13
N TRP A 213 -18.17 -2.76 -11.93
CA TRP A 213 -17.17 -2.90 -10.88
C TRP A 213 -16.92 -4.36 -10.42
N ASP A 214 -17.84 -5.29 -10.71
CA ASP A 214 -17.69 -6.74 -10.54
C ASP A 214 -17.29 -7.46 -11.85
N GLY A 215 -17.01 -6.68 -12.90
CA GLY A 215 -16.76 -7.19 -14.25
C GLY A 215 -15.33 -7.67 -14.50
N LEU A 216 -15.20 -8.47 -15.58
CA LEU A 216 -13.92 -9.07 -15.95
C LEU A 216 -12.83 -8.02 -16.22
N LEU A 217 -13.15 -6.92 -16.90
CA LEU A 217 -12.19 -5.89 -17.31
C LEU A 217 -11.97 -4.83 -16.23
N ALA A 218 -13.02 -4.45 -15.48
CA ALA A 218 -12.87 -3.42 -14.47
C ALA A 218 -12.24 -3.96 -13.16
N PHE A 219 -12.54 -5.19 -12.77
CA PHE A 219 -12.05 -5.74 -11.50
C PHE A 219 -11.04 -6.86 -11.67
N TYR A 220 -11.41 -7.97 -12.32
CA TYR A 220 -10.58 -9.18 -12.31
C TYR A 220 -9.27 -8.99 -13.08
N GLN A 221 -9.31 -8.37 -14.25
CA GLN A 221 -8.10 -8.14 -15.06
C GLN A 221 -7.11 -7.25 -14.30
N GLY A 222 -7.57 -6.11 -13.79
CA GLY A 222 -6.74 -5.17 -13.03
C GLY A 222 -6.15 -5.85 -11.78
N THR A 223 -6.99 -6.53 -11.00
CA THR A 223 -6.57 -7.22 -9.77
C THR A 223 -5.52 -8.30 -10.03
N ILE A 224 -5.73 -9.17 -11.03
CA ILE A 224 -4.79 -10.26 -11.33
C ILE A 224 -3.43 -9.71 -11.79
N ILE A 225 -3.44 -8.72 -12.66
CA ILE A 225 -2.22 -8.11 -13.19
C ILE A 225 -1.50 -7.33 -12.09
N TRP A 226 -2.24 -6.59 -11.26
CA TRP A 226 -1.69 -5.88 -10.12
C TRP A 226 -1.05 -6.83 -9.10
N VAL A 227 -1.69 -7.95 -8.75
CA VAL A 227 -1.11 -8.97 -7.85
C VAL A 227 0.20 -9.51 -8.41
N GLY A 228 0.25 -9.79 -9.71
CA GLY A 228 1.49 -10.22 -10.39
C GLY A 228 2.57 -9.15 -10.31
N TRP A 229 2.23 -7.90 -10.62
CA TRP A 229 3.15 -6.76 -10.54
C TRP A 229 3.66 -6.54 -9.11
N GLN A 230 2.77 -6.49 -8.13
CA GLN A 230 3.12 -6.29 -6.73
C GLN A 230 4.02 -7.42 -6.20
N THR A 231 3.75 -8.67 -6.61
CA THR A 231 4.61 -9.82 -6.27
C THR A 231 6.01 -9.64 -6.82
N CYS A 232 6.14 -9.24 -8.09
CA CYS A 232 7.43 -8.97 -8.70
C CYS A 232 8.17 -7.82 -7.99
N VAL A 233 7.49 -6.72 -7.71
CA VAL A 233 8.07 -5.59 -6.94
C VAL A 233 8.57 -6.06 -5.58
N THR A 234 7.78 -6.84 -4.86
CA THR A 234 8.15 -7.39 -3.54
C THR A 234 9.40 -8.26 -3.62
N VAL A 235 9.49 -9.15 -4.62
CA VAL A 235 10.68 -10.00 -4.84
C VAL A 235 11.92 -9.13 -5.12
N TYR A 236 11.79 -8.09 -5.93
CA TYR A 236 12.92 -7.22 -6.25
C TYR A 236 13.27 -6.28 -5.09
N LEU A 237 12.33 -5.85 -4.26
CA LEU A 237 12.62 -5.17 -3.00
C LEU A 237 13.45 -6.04 -2.07
N TYR A 238 13.08 -7.32 -1.91
CA TYR A 238 13.88 -8.28 -1.15
C TYR A 238 15.32 -8.37 -1.66
N LYS A 239 15.49 -8.53 -2.97
CA LYS A 239 16.80 -8.58 -3.61
C LYS A 239 17.58 -7.27 -3.41
N ALA A 240 16.92 -6.11 -3.55
CA ALA A 240 17.53 -4.81 -3.36
C ALA A 240 18.05 -4.59 -1.94
N ILE A 241 17.30 -5.00 -0.91
CA ILE A 241 17.74 -4.96 0.50
C ILE A 241 18.95 -5.88 0.68
N LYS A 242 18.86 -7.11 0.18
CA LYS A 242 19.92 -8.11 0.36
C LYS A 242 21.23 -7.69 -0.30
N SER A 243 21.16 -7.14 -1.51
CA SER A 243 22.34 -6.72 -2.30
C SER A 243 22.89 -5.34 -1.94
N GLN A 244 22.23 -4.58 -1.05
CA GLN A 244 22.67 -3.23 -0.67
C GLN A 244 24.00 -3.29 0.10
N PRO A 245 25.06 -2.63 -0.37
CA PRO A 245 26.32 -2.50 0.37
C PRO A 245 26.13 -1.71 1.67
N LEU A 246 26.88 -2.03 2.71
CA LEU A 246 26.82 -1.31 3.99
C LEU A 246 27.18 0.17 3.84
N ALA A 247 28.10 0.50 2.94
CA ALA A 247 28.48 1.88 2.65
C ALA A 247 27.35 2.76 2.07
N GLU A 248 26.26 2.16 1.59
CA GLU A 248 25.08 2.87 1.08
C GLU A 248 23.98 3.04 2.13
N LEU A 249 24.20 2.59 3.35
CA LEU A 249 23.24 2.75 4.44
C LEU A 249 23.35 4.16 5.04
N ASP A 250 22.21 4.83 5.22
CA ASP A 250 22.12 6.06 6.00
C ASP A 250 22.12 5.70 7.50
N LEU A 251 23.26 5.30 8.02
CA LEU A 251 23.39 5.00 9.44
C LEU A 251 23.33 6.30 10.27
N PRO A 252 22.77 6.27 11.50
CA PRO A 252 22.81 7.41 12.40
C PRO A 252 24.25 7.89 12.61
N ALA A 253 24.45 9.22 12.61
CA ALA A 253 25.77 9.87 12.66
C ALA A 253 26.69 9.42 13.82
N THR A 254 26.12 8.80 14.85
CA THR A 254 26.85 8.28 16.02
C THR A 254 27.65 7.00 15.68
N GLU A 255 27.17 6.18 14.73
CA GLU A 255 27.85 4.95 14.35
C GLU A 255 28.92 5.15 13.28
N SER A 256 28.76 6.13 12.39
CA SER A 256 29.76 6.46 11.38
C SER A 256 31.09 6.96 11.97
N ARG A 257 31.09 7.49 13.20
CA ARG A 257 32.30 7.94 13.91
C ARG A 257 33.08 6.83 14.59
N LEU A 258 32.47 5.67 14.83
CA LEU A 258 33.14 4.54 15.47
C LEU A 258 33.93 3.69 14.48
N ASP A 259 33.42 3.54 13.23
CA ASP A 259 34.13 2.83 12.16
C ASP A 259 35.36 3.56 11.62
N SER A 260 35.40 4.88 11.76
CA SER A 260 36.57 5.69 11.33
C SER A 260 37.74 5.67 12.33
N ARG A 261 37.60 4.99 13.49
CA ARG A 261 38.61 4.91 14.55
C ARG A 261 39.27 3.53 14.70
N ASN A 262 38.86 2.56 13.89
CA ASN A 262 39.51 1.23 13.79
C ASN A 262 40.21 1.09 12.44
#